data_8cb7c09bdae206d02db7c8096c44a9ad
#
_entry.id   8cb7c09bdae206d02db7c8096c44a9ad
#
_cell.length_a   1.000
_cell.length_b   1.000
_cell.length_c   1.000
_cell.angle_alpha   90.00
_cell.angle_beta   90.00
_cell.angle_gamma   90.00
#
_symmetry.space_group_name_H-M   'P 1'
#
loop_
_entity.id
_entity.type
_entity.pdbx_description
1 polymer ?
#
loop_
_entity_poly.entity_id
_entity_poly.type
_entity_poly.pdbx_seq_one_letter_code
_entity_poly.pdbx_strand_id
1 'polypeptide(L)'
;LRNRRAWLLALYFGLVNCGYMSMVAWLPAYYQQLGWGVLPSGSLLAFMTIFQVAAALLMPVLAQRGIDRRPLLSISLLAQTIGYLGLIIAPQEYPHLWVALCGFGLGACFALSLLLTLDHHRDPRQAGQLAAFVQGVGFLINAISPWLTGWLRELTGNFVSAWVVLTVTVVAMLLVTRVFSPA
;
A
#
# COMPACT_ATOMS: atom_id res chain seq x y z
N LEU A 1 6.37 8.36 23.40
CA LEU A 1 5.08 7.63 23.47
C LEU A 1 3.85 8.53 23.69
N ARG A 2 4.01 9.80 24.15
CA ARG A 2 2.88 10.75 24.37
C ARG A 2 2.55 11.65 23.16
N ASN A 3 3.23 11.50 22.03
CA ASN A 3 3.01 12.35 20.85
C ASN A 3 1.90 11.78 19.95
N ARG A 4 0.70 12.36 20.00
CA ARG A 4 -0.45 11.96 19.16
C ARG A 4 -0.10 11.97 17.66
N ARG A 5 0.75 12.91 17.22
CA ARG A 5 1.18 12.99 15.81
C ARG A 5 1.98 11.77 15.38
N ALA A 6 2.89 11.26 16.23
CA ALA A 6 3.67 10.06 15.93
C ALA A 6 2.78 8.83 15.76
N TRP A 7 1.74 8.67 16.59
CA TRP A 7 0.77 7.58 16.46
C TRP A 7 -0.10 7.72 15.22
N LEU A 8 -0.52 8.94 14.86
CA LEU A 8 -1.28 9.18 13.62
C LEU A 8 -0.44 8.87 12.39
N LEU A 9 0.84 9.26 12.37
CA LEU A 9 1.76 8.91 11.29
C LEU A 9 1.99 7.39 11.20
N ALA A 10 2.14 6.71 12.32
CA ALA A 10 2.32 5.27 12.37
C ALA A 10 1.06 4.52 11.87
N LEU A 11 -0.12 4.97 12.28
CA LEU A 11 -1.38 4.43 11.81
C LEU A 11 -1.56 4.68 10.30
N TYR A 12 -1.29 5.91 9.85
CA TYR A 12 -1.36 6.27 8.44
C TYR A 12 -0.41 5.41 7.61
N PHE A 13 0.85 5.30 8.01
CA PHE A 13 1.86 4.47 7.35
C PHE A 13 1.41 3.01 7.29
N GLY A 14 0.94 2.45 8.40
CA GLY A 14 0.46 1.07 8.46
C GLY A 14 -0.73 0.83 7.53
N LEU A 15 -1.76 1.67 7.58
CA LEU A 15 -2.98 1.49 6.77
C LEU A 15 -2.73 1.69 5.28
N VAL A 16 -1.92 2.67 4.89
CA VAL A 16 -1.58 2.93 3.48
C VAL A 16 -0.80 1.75 2.88
N ASN A 17 0.00 1.07 3.69
CA ASN A 17 0.85 -0.02 3.25
C ASN A 17 0.28 -1.43 3.58
N CYS A 18 -0.88 -1.53 4.24
CA CYS A 18 -1.45 -2.82 4.68
C CYS A 18 -1.70 -3.80 3.52
N GLY A 19 -2.00 -3.29 2.33
CA GLY A 19 -2.21 -4.10 1.13
C GLY A 19 -0.96 -4.85 0.67
N TYR A 20 0.25 -4.36 0.97
CA TYR A 20 1.49 -4.99 0.51
C TYR A 20 1.63 -6.43 1.02
N MET A 21 1.52 -6.62 2.33
CA MET A 21 1.68 -7.95 2.93
C MET A 21 0.58 -8.93 2.48
N SER A 22 -0.65 -8.42 2.30
CA SER A 22 -1.75 -9.24 1.76
C SER A 22 -1.51 -9.63 0.31
N MET A 23 -1.02 -8.71 -0.54
CA MET A 23 -0.70 -9.02 -1.94
C MET A 23 0.44 -10.05 -2.04
N VAL A 24 1.51 -9.87 -1.26
CA VAL A 24 2.63 -10.82 -1.25
C VAL A 24 2.19 -12.21 -0.80
N ALA A 25 1.36 -12.28 0.24
CA ALA A 25 0.92 -13.57 0.79
C ALA A 25 -0.12 -14.28 -0.11
N TRP A 26 -1.03 -13.53 -0.72
CA TRP A 26 -2.25 -14.12 -1.28
C TRP A 26 -2.46 -13.91 -2.77
N LEU A 27 -1.72 -13.02 -3.45
CA LEU A 27 -1.89 -12.79 -4.89
C LEU A 27 -1.68 -14.07 -5.73
N PRO A 28 -0.61 -14.86 -5.51
CA PRO A 28 -0.45 -16.11 -6.25
C PRO A 28 -1.58 -17.10 -5.96
N ALA A 29 -1.97 -17.25 -4.69
CA ALA A 29 -3.06 -18.16 -4.29
C ALA A 29 -4.42 -17.74 -4.89
N TYR A 30 -4.66 -16.44 -4.99
CA TYR A 30 -5.84 -15.89 -5.66
C TYR A 30 -5.91 -16.33 -7.14
N TYR A 31 -4.83 -16.14 -7.90
CA TYR A 31 -4.81 -16.55 -9.31
C TYR A 31 -4.82 -18.07 -9.48
N GLN A 32 -4.25 -18.83 -8.55
CA GLN A 32 -4.38 -20.28 -8.54
C GLN A 32 -5.83 -20.73 -8.31
N GLN A 33 -6.56 -20.03 -7.45
CA GLN A 33 -8.01 -20.28 -7.26
C GLN A 33 -8.81 -19.96 -8.54
N LEU A 34 -8.35 -19.03 -9.38
CA LEU A 34 -8.93 -18.71 -10.68
C LEU A 34 -8.51 -19.71 -11.81
N GLY A 35 -7.76 -20.76 -11.47
CA GLY A 35 -7.34 -21.80 -12.41
C GLY A 35 -5.96 -21.59 -13.05
N TRP A 36 -5.18 -20.61 -12.54
CA TRP A 36 -3.82 -20.39 -13.07
C TRP A 36 -2.83 -21.41 -12.48
N GLY A 37 -1.80 -21.74 -13.26
CA GLY A 37 -0.70 -22.57 -12.76
C GLY A 37 0.16 -21.84 -11.71
N VAL A 38 0.95 -22.58 -10.95
CA VAL A 38 1.84 -22.06 -9.91
C VAL A 38 2.85 -21.05 -10.47
N LEU A 39 3.49 -21.38 -11.59
CA LEU A 39 4.51 -20.51 -12.19
C LEU A 39 3.94 -19.20 -12.74
N PRO A 40 2.85 -19.19 -13.56
CA PRO A 40 2.25 -17.94 -14.01
C PRO A 40 1.71 -17.07 -12.86
N SER A 41 1.10 -17.65 -11.84
CA SER A 41 0.60 -16.88 -10.69
C SER A 41 1.73 -16.27 -9.86
N GLY A 42 2.84 -16.97 -9.68
CA GLY A 42 4.03 -16.43 -9.03
C GLY A 42 4.72 -15.33 -9.86
N SER A 43 4.71 -15.44 -11.19
CA SER A 43 5.28 -14.41 -12.07
C SER A 43 4.53 -13.08 -12.00
N LEU A 44 3.22 -13.07 -11.73
CA LEU A 44 2.46 -11.85 -11.49
C LEU A 44 2.94 -11.10 -10.25
N LEU A 45 3.31 -11.82 -9.19
CA LEU A 45 3.88 -11.20 -7.99
C LEU A 45 5.25 -10.56 -8.29
N ALA A 46 6.10 -11.25 -9.04
CA ALA A 46 7.37 -10.69 -9.47
C ALA A 46 7.18 -9.44 -10.34
N PHE A 47 6.22 -9.48 -11.27
CA PHE A 47 5.87 -8.35 -12.12
C PHE A 47 5.35 -7.15 -11.29
N MET A 48 4.47 -7.37 -10.32
CA MET A 48 4.02 -6.36 -9.36
C MET A 48 5.22 -5.71 -8.65
N THR A 49 6.18 -6.51 -8.21
CA THR A 49 7.35 -6.03 -7.46
C THR A 49 8.23 -5.11 -8.31
N ILE A 50 8.36 -5.35 -9.62
CA ILE A 50 9.09 -4.44 -10.52
C ILE A 50 8.49 -3.04 -10.50
N PHE A 51 7.17 -2.91 -10.63
CA PHE A 51 6.49 -1.62 -10.58
C PHE A 51 6.54 -0.98 -9.20
N GLN A 52 6.51 -1.79 -8.15
CA GLN A 52 6.66 -1.34 -6.76
C GLN A 52 8.04 -0.71 -6.52
N VAL A 53 9.11 -1.39 -6.93
CA VAL A 53 10.48 -0.88 -6.78
C VAL A 53 10.68 0.38 -7.63
N ALA A 54 10.22 0.36 -8.88
CA ALA A 54 10.32 1.53 -9.77
C ALA A 54 9.61 2.75 -9.17
N ALA A 55 8.40 2.58 -8.64
CA ALA A 55 7.66 3.65 -7.99
C ALA A 55 8.34 4.13 -6.70
N ALA A 56 8.84 3.22 -5.87
CA ALA A 56 9.54 3.57 -4.63
C ALA A 56 10.82 4.40 -4.86
N LEU A 57 11.50 4.18 -5.98
CA LEU A 57 12.67 4.98 -6.38
C LEU A 57 12.28 6.30 -7.05
N LEU A 58 11.27 6.30 -7.90
CA LEU A 58 10.86 7.45 -8.69
C LEU A 58 10.15 8.52 -7.84
N MET A 59 9.25 8.10 -6.95
CA MET A 59 8.39 9.03 -6.21
C MET A 59 9.13 9.99 -5.29
N PRO A 60 10.19 9.61 -4.54
CA PRO A 60 10.99 10.56 -3.79
C PRO A 60 11.67 11.61 -4.66
N VAL A 61 12.11 11.24 -5.87
CA VAL A 61 12.74 12.17 -6.82
C VAL A 61 11.71 13.19 -7.33
N LEU A 62 10.51 12.75 -7.68
CA LEU A 62 9.43 13.65 -8.09
C LEU A 62 8.97 14.53 -6.93
N ALA A 63 8.97 13.99 -5.72
CA ALA A 63 8.61 14.72 -4.52
C ALA A 63 9.58 15.86 -4.16
N GLN A 64 10.84 15.80 -4.57
CA GLN A 64 11.81 16.90 -4.35
C GLN A 64 11.44 18.17 -5.13
N ARG A 65 10.67 18.06 -6.21
CA ARG A 65 10.28 19.19 -7.07
C ARG A 65 9.12 20.02 -6.53
N GLY A 66 8.43 19.56 -5.47
CA GLY A 66 7.26 20.24 -4.92
C GLY A 66 7.23 20.19 -3.39
N ILE A 67 6.62 21.20 -2.78
CA ILE A 67 6.46 21.29 -1.32
C ILE A 67 5.28 20.39 -0.86
N ASP A 68 4.24 20.28 -1.69
CA ASP A 68 3.04 19.49 -1.35
C ASP A 68 3.16 18.03 -1.83
N ARG A 69 3.12 17.10 -0.90
CA ARG A 69 3.19 15.64 -1.14
C ARG A 69 1.83 15.01 -1.47
N ARG A 70 0.74 15.73 -1.25
CA ARG A 70 -0.64 15.21 -1.39
C ARG A 70 -1.01 14.79 -2.80
N PRO A 71 -0.67 15.54 -3.88
CA PRO A 71 -0.99 15.11 -5.24
C PRO A 71 -0.36 13.76 -5.57
N LEU A 72 0.92 13.57 -5.20
CA LEU A 72 1.63 12.32 -5.44
C LEU A 72 1.03 11.16 -4.64
N LEU A 73 0.72 11.37 -3.35
CA LEU A 73 0.01 10.39 -2.53
C LEU A 73 -1.37 10.07 -3.10
N SER A 74 -2.13 11.07 -3.53
CA SER A 74 -3.45 10.86 -4.11
C SER A 74 -3.41 10.04 -5.39
N ILE A 75 -2.46 10.34 -6.30
CA ILE A 75 -2.26 9.57 -7.54
C ILE A 75 -1.87 8.13 -7.21
N SER A 76 -1.01 7.91 -6.23
CA SER A 76 -0.56 6.59 -5.80
C SER A 76 -1.70 5.76 -5.22
N LEU A 77 -2.53 6.38 -4.35
CA LEU A 77 -3.71 5.73 -3.76
C LEU A 77 -4.80 5.47 -4.81
N LEU A 78 -4.98 6.36 -5.79
CA LEU A 78 -5.89 6.14 -6.91
C LEU A 78 -5.44 4.97 -7.78
N ALA A 79 -4.15 4.89 -8.13
CA ALA A 79 -3.61 3.76 -8.88
C ALA A 79 -3.84 2.44 -8.14
N GLN A 80 -3.59 2.40 -6.84
CA GLN A 80 -3.84 1.23 -6.00
C GLN A 80 -5.33 0.87 -5.94
N THR A 81 -6.21 1.86 -5.80
CA THR A 81 -7.67 1.65 -5.82
C THR A 81 -8.13 1.04 -7.14
N ILE A 82 -7.68 1.58 -8.28
CA ILE A 82 -8.01 1.06 -9.61
C ILE A 82 -7.49 -0.37 -9.77
N GLY A 83 -6.27 -0.65 -9.31
CA GLY A 83 -5.69 -1.99 -9.32
C GLY A 83 -6.54 -3.00 -8.54
N TYR A 84 -6.94 -2.69 -7.31
CA TYR A 84 -7.81 -3.57 -6.52
C TYR A 84 -9.20 -3.74 -7.13
N LEU A 85 -9.80 -2.67 -7.66
CA LEU A 85 -11.09 -2.79 -8.38
C LEU A 85 -10.96 -3.68 -9.61
N GLY A 86 -9.85 -3.59 -10.35
CA GLY A 86 -9.57 -4.49 -11.47
C GLY A 86 -9.46 -5.96 -11.06
N LEU A 87 -8.80 -6.24 -9.93
CA LEU A 87 -8.74 -7.59 -9.35
C LEU A 87 -10.12 -8.12 -8.91
N ILE A 88 -11.05 -7.25 -8.53
CA ILE A 88 -12.40 -7.63 -8.14
C ILE A 88 -13.30 -7.88 -9.34
N ILE A 89 -13.28 -6.96 -10.33
CA ILE A 89 -14.27 -6.91 -11.42
C ILE A 89 -13.86 -7.77 -12.61
N ALA A 90 -12.58 -7.70 -13.01
CA ALA A 90 -12.07 -8.33 -14.23
C ALA A 90 -10.64 -8.89 -14.04
N PRO A 91 -10.42 -9.81 -13.09
CA PRO A 91 -9.08 -10.26 -12.72
C PRO A 91 -8.32 -10.93 -13.87
N GLN A 92 -9.04 -11.60 -14.77
CA GLN A 92 -8.43 -12.39 -15.85
C GLN A 92 -8.25 -11.63 -17.18
N GLU A 93 -8.95 -10.50 -17.36
CA GLU A 93 -8.86 -9.75 -18.63
C GLU A 93 -7.52 -9.01 -18.78
N TYR A 94 -7.08 -8.31 -17.72
CA TYR A 94 -5.85 -7.52 -17.74
C TYR A 94 -5.01 -7.72 -16.47
N PRO A 95 -4.63 -8.97 -16.12
CA PRO A 95 -4.00 -9.27 -14.83
C PRO A 95 -2.71 -8.47 -14.58
N HIS A 96 -1.86 -8.33 -15.61
CA HIS A 96 -0.62 -7.57 -15.51
C HIS A 96 -0.86 -6.07 -15.26
N LEU A 97 -1.91 -5.50 -15.85
CA LEU A 97 -2.26 -4.08 -15.61
C LEU A 97 -2.68 -3.87 -14.15
N TRP A 98 -3.55 -4.73 -13.64
CA TRP A 98 -4.05 -4.59 -12.26
C TRP A 98 -2.93 -4.74 -11.23
N VAL A 99 -2.07 -5.75 -11.40
CA VAL A 99 -0.94 -5.93 -10.47
C VAL A 99 0.12 -4.86 -10.62
N ALA A 100 0.34 -4.30 -11.82
CA ALA A 100 1.23 -3.16 -12.04
C ALA A 100 0.74 -1.91 -11.30
N LEU A 101 -0.56 -1.61 -11.40
CA LEU A 101 -1.18 -0.47 -10.69
C LEU A 101 -1.11 -0.65 -9.17
N CYS A 102 -1.39 -1.86 -8.67
CA CYS A 102 -1.22 -2.18 -7.25
C CYS A 102 0.23 -1.98 -6.82
N GLY A 103 1.19 -2.55 -7.56
CA GLY A 103 2.61 -2.42 -7.25
C GLY A 103 3.08 -0.97 -7.26
N PHE A 104 2.73 -0.21 -8.30
CA PHE A 104 3.03 1.21 -8.39
C PHE A 104 2.48 1.98 -7.18
N GLY A 105 1.19 1.81 -6.87
CA GLY A 105 0.54 2.47 -5.74
C GLY A 105 1.20 2.12 -4.40
N LEU A 106 1.48 0.84 -4.15
CA LEU A 106 2.11 0.35 -2.92
C LEU A 106 3.54 0.90 -2.76
N GLY A 107 4.37 0.84 -3.80
CA GLY A 107 5.73 1.35 -3.75
C GLY A 107 5.81 2.85 -3.56
N ALA A 108 4.96 3.59 -4.28
CA ALA A 108 4.85 5.03 -4.17
C ALA A 108 4.37 5.46 -2.77
N CYS A 109 3.32 4.83 -2.25
CA CYS A 109 2.78 5.13 -0.92
C CYS A 109 3.80 4.84 0.18
N PHE A 110 4.54 3.72 0.07
CA PHE A 110 5.61 3.39 1.01
C PHE A 110 6.67 4.49 1.08
N ALA A 111 7.24 4.86 -0.07
CA ALA A 111 8.29 5.86 -0.16
C ALA A 111 7.82 7.26 0.28
N LEU A 112 6.63 7.68 -0.15
CA LEU A 112 6.09 9.00 0.17
C LEU A 112 5.66 9.10 1.64
N SER A 113 5.09 8.05 2.24
CA SER A 113 4.71 8.06 3.66
C SER A 113 5.94 8.09 4.58
N LEU A 114 7.03 7.43 4.17
CA LEU A 114 8.32 7.53 4.86
C LEU A 114 8.90 8.94 4.75
N LEU A 115 8.91 9.51 3.54
CA LEU A 115 9.40 10.87 3.31
C LEU A 115 8.59 11.89 4.13
N LEU A 116 7.26 11.77 4.15
CA LEU A 116 6.39 12.60 4.97
C LEU A 116 6.75 12.52 6.46
N THR A 117 7.14 11.34 6.94
CA THR A 117 7.56 11.14 8.33
C THR A 117 8.89 11.84 8.61
N LEU A 118 9.85 11.76 7.68
CA LEU A 118 11.16 12.40 7.81
C LEU A 118 11.06 13.93 7.75
N ASP A 119 10.15 14.49 6.95
CA ASP A 119 9.92 15.92 6.82
C ASP A 119 9.39 16.59 8.12
N HIS A 120 8.94 15.79 9.11
CA HIS A 120 8.37 16.30 10.38
C HIS A 120 9.39 16.90 11.34
N HIS A 121 10.66 16.57 11.22
CA HIS A 121 11.72 17.09 12.09
C HIS A 121 12.92 17.58 11.27
N ARG A 122 13.41 18.78 11.61
CA ARG A 122 14.63 19.35 10.99
C ARG A 122 15.90 18.67 11.49
N ASP A 123 15.88 18.13 12.71
CA ASP A 123 17.01 17.39 13.28
C ASP A 123 17.00 15.93 12.74
N PRO A 124 18.06 15.51 12.01
CA PRO A 124 18.13 14.18 11.41
C PRO A 124 18.00 13.04 12.43
N ARG A 125 18.50 13.24 13.67
CA ARG A 125 18.41 12.24 14.73
C ARG A 125 16.95 12.04 15.18
N GLN A 126 16.21 13.12 15.36
CA GLN A 126 14.80 13.06 15.76
C GLN A 126 13.93 12.53 14.62
N ALA A 127 14.20 12.94 13.37
CA ALA A 127 13.55 12.39 12.19
C ALA A 127 13.75 10.88 12.07
N GLY A 128 14.98 10.39 12.26
CA GLY A 128 15.29 8.96 12.24
C GLY A 128 14.59 8.17 13.36
N GLN A 129 14.53 8.71 14.57
CA GLN A 129 13.81 8.07 15.69
C GLN A 129 12.30 8.01 15.43
N LEU A 130 11.71 9.07 14.87
CA LEU A 130 10.31 9.09 14.48
C LEU A 130 10.03 8.08 13.37
N ALA A 131 10.88 8.03 12.35
CA ALA A 131 10.75 7.07 11.26
C ALA A 131 10.85 5.62 11.74
N ALA A 132 11.79 5.30 12.64
CA ALA A 132 11.91 3.97 13.25
C ALA A 132 10.63 3.59 14.03
N PHE A 133 10.08 4.52 14.82
CA PHE A 133 8.84 4.30 15.55
C PHE A 133 7.65 4.08 14.61
N VAL A 134 7.48 4.95 13.60
CA VAL A 134 6.39 4.89 12.62
C VAL A 134 6.44 3.59 11.82
N GLN A 135 7.63 3.19 11.36
CA GLN A 135 7.79 1.92 10.65
C GLN A 135 7.56 0.72 11.56
N GLY A 136 8.11 0.72 12.78
CA GLY A 136 7.93 -0.38 13.73
C GLY A 136 6.46 -0.65 14.02
N VAL A 137 5.70 0.39 14.41
CA VAL A 137 4.25 0.28 14.66
C VAL A 137 3.48 -0.03 13.36
N GLY A 138 3.84 0.62 12.25
CA GLY A 138 3.19 0.40 10.96
C GLY A 138 3.36 -1.02 10.43
N PHE A 139 4.53 -1.64 10.60
CA PHE A 139 4.74 -3.04 10.22
C PHE A 139 3.97 -4.02 11.13
N LEU A 140 3.77 -3.70 12.40
CA LEU A 140 2.89 -4.49 13.27
C LEU A 140 1.44 -4.44 12.76
N ILE A 141 0.95 -3.28 12.33
CA ILE A 141 -0.38 -3.14 11.70
C ILE A 141 -0.41 -3.95 10.39
N ASN A 142 0.62 -3.84 9.55
CA ASN A 142 0.71 -4.58 8.30
C ASN A 142 0.70 -6.09 8.48
N ALA A 143 1.28 -6.61 9.56
CA ALA A 143 1.30 -8.04 9.84
C ALA A 143 -0.11 -8.64 10.09
N ILE A 144 -1.07 -7.81 10.49
CA ILE A 144 -2.46 -8.22 10.69
C ILE A 144 -3.17 -8.44 9.33
N SER A 145 -2.78 -7.71 8.30
CA SER A 145 -3.46 -7.68 7.00
C SER A 145 -3.54 -9.06 6.30
N PRO A 146 -2.45 -9.85 6.15
CA PRO A 146 -2.55 -11.16 5.53
C PRO A 146 -3.35 -12.17 6.35
N TRP A 147 -3.33 -12.06 7.68
CA TRP A 147 -4.17 -12.88 8.55
C TRP A 147 -5.66 -12.55 8.33
N LEU A 148 -6.02 -11.27 8.30
CA LEU A 148 -7.39 -10.84 8.03
C LEU A 148 -7.86 -11.28 6.63
N THR A 149 -7.00 -11.16 5.62
CA THR A 149 -7.28 -11.64 4.25
C THR A 149 -7.55 -13.13 4.22
N GLY A 150 -6.72 -13.94 4.90
CA GLY A 150 -6.89 -15.39 5.02
C GLY A 150 -8.20 -15.75 5.73
N TRP A 151 -8.50 -15.09 6.84
CA TRP A 151 -9.73 -15.30 7.60
C TRP A 151 -10.99 -14.95 6.78
N LEU A 152 -10.98 -13.81 6.07
CA LEU A 152 -12.08 -13.44 5.17
C LEU A 152 -12.28 -14.48 4.06
N ARG A 153 -11.17 -14.98 3.49
CA ARG A 153 -11.23 -16.04 2.49
C ARG A 153 -11.88 -17.32 3.05
N GLU A 154 -11.52 -17.73 4.27
CA GLU A 154 -12.11 -18.90 4.91
C GLU A 154 -13.62 -18.72 5.12
N LEU A 155 -14.06 -17.55 5.55
CA LEU A 155 -15.47 -17.26 5.78
C LEU A 155 -16.30 -17.18 4.49
N THR A 156 -15.74 -16.64 3.41
CA THR A 156 -16.48 -16.33 2.17
C THR A 156 -16.19 -17.31 1.04
N GLY A 157 -15.19 -18.18 1.18
CA GLY A 157 -14.76 -19.12 0.16
C GLY A 157 -13.97 -18.51 -1.00
N ASN A 158 -13.74 -17.18 -1.01
CA ASN A 158 -13.04 -16.46 -2.06
C ASN A 158 -12.26 -15.27 -1.52
N PHE A 159 -11.38 -14.67 -2.37
CA PHE A 159 -10.58 -13.52 -2.00
C PHE A 159 -11.25 -12.16 -2.26
N VAL A 160 -12.40 -12.13 -2.92
CA VAL A 160 -13.06 -10.86 -3.32
C VAL A 160 -13.37 -9.99 -2.11
N SER A 161 -13.86 -10.58 -1.03
CA SER A 161 -14.14 -9.87 0.23
C SER A 161 -12.90 -9.19 0.81
N ALA A 162 -11.74 -9.83 0.73
CA ALA A 162 -10.48 -9.28 1.18
C ALA A 162 -10.03 -8.10 0.30
N TRP A 163 -10.14 -8.23 -1.03
CA TRP A 163 -9.83 -7.14 -1.95
C TRP A 163 -10.78 -5.95 -1.77
N VAL A 164 -12.05 -6.19 -1.46
CA VAL A 164 -13.01 -5.12 -1.10
C VAL A 164 -12.58 -4.38 0.16
N VAL A 165 -12.21 -5.09 1.22
CA VAL A 165 -11.73 -4.46 2.47
C VAL A 165 -10.49 -3.61 2.21
N LEU A 166 -9.52 -4.11 1.45
CA LEU A 166 -8.33 -3.35 1.08
C LEU A 166 -8.70 -2.11 0.25
N THR A 167 -9.62 -2.24 -0.71
CA THR A 167 -10.11 -1.12 -1.51
C THR A 167 -10.74 -0.04 -0.63
N VAL A 168 -11.62 -0.42 0.29
CA VAL A 168 -12.26 0.52 1.22
C VAL A 168 -11.22 1.23 2.09
N THR A 169 -10.22 0.48 2.58
CA THR A 169 -9.13 1.06 3.37
C THR A 169 -8.35 2.12 2.57
N VAL A 170 -7.99 1.82 1.33
CA VAL A 170 -7.24 2.75 0.46
C VAL A 170 -8.07 3.97 0.11
N VAL A 171 -9.35 3.81 -0.19
CA VAL A 171 -10.28 4.93 -0.44
C VAL A 171 -10.43 5.80 0.80
N ALA A 172 -10.56 5.22 1.98
CA ALA A 172 -10.59 5.97 3.24
C ALA A 172 -9.29 6.77 3.44
N MET A 173 -8.13 6.17 3.15
CA MET A 173 -6.83 6.88 3.23
C MET A 173 -6.71 7.99 2.19
N LEU A 174 -7.28 7.82 0.99
CA LEU A 174 -7.34 8.88 -0.01
C LEU A 174 -8.14 10.09 0.49
N LEU A 175 -9.28 9.86 1.12
CA LEU A 175 -10.09 10.92 1.73
C LEU A 175 -9.35 11.62 2.87
N VAL A 176 -8.73 10.85 3.77
CA VAL A 176 -7.92 11.37 4.87
C VAL A 176 -6.76 12.23 4.35
N THR A 177 -6.07 11.79 3.29
CA THR A 177 -4.96 12.55 2.68
C THR A 177 -5.39 13.93 2.19
N ARG A 178 -6.62 14.08 1.71
CA ARG A 178 -7.16 15.37 1.25
C ARG A 178 -7.52 16.32 2.38
N VAL A 179 -7.87 15.77 3.54
CA VAL A 179 -8.29 16.56 4.72
C VAL A 179 -7.08 17.08 5.52
N PHE A 180 -5.92 16.41 5.45
CA PHE A 180 -4.71 16.90 6.10
C PHE A 180 -4.29 18.26 5.53
N SER A 181 -4.20 19.31 6.40
CA SER A 181 -3.68 20.62 6.02
C SER A 181 -2.18 20.56 5.74
N PRO A 182 -1.63 21.28 4.73
CA PRO A 182 -0.19 21.43 4.61
C PRO A 182 0.34 22.08 5.89
N ALA A 183 1.41 21.53 6.43
CA ALA A 183 2.13 22.14 7.53
C ALA A 183 2.97 23.33 7.03
#